data_871759f2ded237349b7d8faa1ac66b24
#
_entry.id   871759f2ded237349b7d8faa1ac66b24
#
_cell.length_a   1.000
_cell.length_b   1.000
_cell.length_c   1.000
_cell.angle_alpha   90.00
_cell.angle_beta   90.00
_cell.angle_gamma   90.00
#
_symmetry.space_group_name_H-M   'P 1'
#
loop_
_entity.id
_entity.type
_entity.pdbx_description
1 polymer ?
#
loop_
_entity_poly.entity_id
_entity_poly.type
_entity_poly.pdbx_seq_one_letter_code
_entity_poly.pdbx_strand_id
1 'polypeptide(L)'
;IPEVVGFKLTGAMMEGTTGTDLVLKVVEMLRKKGVVGKFVEFYGEGLDHLPLADRATIANMAPEYGATCGFFPIDDETLRYLRQTGRDEARVALVEAYAKENGMWRGADYAPVYTDTLELDMGTIVPAISGPKRPQDYIALDKAARAFTAYVKGQREGKDATPKEEVRWEGEGGAPEPAEIPGEEGHHARGYVATEDGHYQLHDGSIVIASITSCTNTSNPYVMIGAGLLARKAREKGLNRKPWVKTSLAPGSQVVSAYLEAANLQEDLDAIGFNLVGYGCTTCIGNSGPLAPEISKCINDYDLIATSVLSGNRNFEGRISPDVRANYLASPPLVVAYAIAGDLNIDLTRDPIGQDRDGNDVFLKDIWPTTQEVADTVRACVTPEMFRSRYANVFDGDDAWKSIKVSGGLTYGWDGDSTYVQNPPYFVDMGREPAPLSDVKDARILGLFADSITTDHISPAGNIKVQSPAGSYLNSKQVGAQDFNSYGARRGNHEVMMRGTFANIRIKNQMLKGIEGGLTKLQPEGTQMPIYDA
;
A
#
# COMPACT_ATOMS: atom_id res chain seq x y z
N ILE A 1 15.70 -5.85 28.43
CA ILE A 1 14.28 -5.42 28.43
C ILE A 1 14.22 -4.18 27.58
N PRO A 2 13.39 -4.13 26.55
CA PRO A 2 13.26 -2.92 25.70
C PRO A 2 12.62 -1.77 26.50
N GLU A 3 12.92 -0.55 26.09
CA GLU A 3 12.22 0.63 26.58
C GLU A 3 10.77 0.63 26.10
N VAL A 4 9.86 1.15 26.93
CA VAL A 4 8.44 1.30 26.59
C VAL A 4 8.10 2.78 26.55
N VAL A 5 7.61 3.24 25.40
CA VAL A 5 7.09 4.59 25.20
C VAL A 5 5.57 4.54 25.36
N GLY A 6 5.05 5.31 26.32
CA GLY A 6 3.61 5.49 26.48
C GLY A 6 3.08 6.53 25.50
N PHE A 7 2.06 6.17 24.72
CA PHE A 7 1.38 7.09 23.83
C PHE A 7 -0.05 7.35 24.33
N LYS A 8 -0.24 8.51 24.94
CA LYS A 8 -1.52 8.89 25.53
C LYS A 8 -2.47 9.43 24.45
N LEU A 9 -3.66 8.82 24.35
CA LEU A 9 -4.74 9.29 23.50
C LEU A 9 -5.81 9.95 24.36
N THR A 10 -6.21 11.16 23.98
CA THR A 10 -7.25 11.94 24.64
C THR A 10 -8.33 12.36 23.65
N GLY A 11 -9.50 12.80 24.13
CA GLY A 11 -10.59 13.26 23.29
C GLY A 11 -11.18 12.19 22.38
N ALA A 12 -11.85 12.62 21.30
CA ALA A 12 -12.49 11.76 20.31
C ALA A 12 -12.29 12.35 18.91
N MET A 13 -12.28 11.50 17.88
CA MET A 13 -12.17 11.95 16.49
C MET A 13 -13.40 12.76 16.06
N MET A 14 -13.18 13.77 15.23
CA MET A 14 -14.24 14.61 14.69
C MET A 14 -14.93 13.93 13.48
N GLU A 15 -16.16 14.38 13.20
CA GLU A 15 -16.90 14.00 11.99
C GLU A 15 -16.05 14.22 10.73
N GLY A 16 -16.10 13.30 9.79
CA GLY A 16 -15.34 13.34 8.53
C GLY A 16 -13.93 12.77 8.61
N THR A 17 -13.45 12.39 9.79
CA THR A 17 -12.15 11.71 9.97
C THR A 17 -12.30 10.20 10.12
N THR A 18 -11.23 9.48 9.86
CA THR A 18 -11.18 8.00 9.90
C THR A 18 -10.04 7.49 10.78
N GLY A 19 -10.12 6.23 11.19
CA GLY A 19 -9.01 5.57 11.90
C GLY A 19 -7.69 5.60 11.11
N THR A 20 -7.76 5.68 9.76
CA THR A 20 -6.58 5.83 8.91
C THR A 20 -5.91 7.19 9.14
N ASP A 21 -6.66 8.28 9.23
CA ASP A 21 -6.11 9.62 9.48
C ASP A 21 -5.37 9.66 10.82
N LEU A 22 -5.97 9.03 11.84
CA LEU A 22 -5.35 8.89 13.15
C LEU A 22 -4.03 8.10 13.08
N VAL A 23 -4.02 6.95 12.41
CA VAL A 23 -2.81 6.12 12.35
C VAL A 23 -1.69 6.80 11.57
N LEU A 24 -1.99 7.52 10.48
CA LEU A 24 -0.98 8.28 9.75
C LEU A 24 -0.34 9.36 10.63
N LYS A 25 -1.14 10.04 11.47
CA LYS A 25 -0.62 11.01 12.44
C LYS A 25 0.25 10.36 13.52
N VAL A 26 -0.18 9.22 14.04
CA VAL A 26 0.61 8.42 15.00
C VAL A 26 1.96 8.01 14.41
N VAL A 27 1.97 7.56 13.14
CA VAL A 27 3.20 7.20 12.43
C VAL A 27 4.16 8.38 12.32
N GLU A 28 3.67 9.56 11.95
CA GLU A 28 4.47 10.79 11.91
C GLU A 28 5.09 11.11 13.28
N MET A 29 4.28 11.13 14.32
CA MET A 29 4.73 11.50 15.68
C MET A 29 5.78 10.54 16.23
N LEU A 30 5.54 9.23 16.12
CA LEU A 30 6.45 8.20 16.61
C LEU A 30 7.76 8.13 15.81
N ARG A 31 7.72 8.37 14.49
CA ARG A 31 8.94 8.53 13.69
C ARG A 31 9.76 9.73 14.13
N LYS A 32 9.13 10.86 14.39
CA LYS A 32 9.81 12.05 14.94
C LYS A 32 10.40 11.81 16.31
N LYS A 33 9.69 11.05 17.16
CA LYS A 33 10.16 10.67 18.49
C LYS A 33 11.37 9.74 18.48
N GLY A 34 11.45 8.85 17.48
CA GLY A 34 12.55 7.88 17.37
C GLY A 34 12.33 6.69 18.32
N VAL A 35 11.46 5.77 17.92
CA VAL A 35 11.06 4.58 18.72
C VAL A 35 11.67 3.27 18.21
N VAL A 36 12.73 3.34 17.41
CA VAL A 36 13.40 2.14 16.89
C VAL A 36 13.94 1.29 18.05
N GLY A 37 13.60 -0.01 18.05
CA GLY A 37 13.98 -0.94 19.10
C GLY A 37 13.17 -0.82 20.40
N LYS A 38 12.19 0.09 20.45
CA LYS A 38 11.31 0.27 21.61
C LYS A 38 9.95 -0.38 21.41
N PHE A 39 9.20 -0.54 22.50
CA PHE A 39 7.78 -0.86 22.48
C PHE A 39 6.97 0.43 22.63
N VAL A 40 5.77 0.46 22.06
CA VAL A 40 4.83 1.56 22.23
C VAL A 40 3.54 1.02 22.82
N GLU A 41 3.16 1.52 23.99
CA GLU A 41 1.89 1.21 24.62
C GLU A 41 0.96 2.43 24.51
N PHE A 42 -0.24 2.19 23.96
CA PHE A 42 -1.27 3.21 23.81
C PHE A 42 -2.19 3.19 25.05
N TYR A 43 -2.44 4.35 25.63
CA TYR A 43 -3.25 4.50 26.84
C TYR A 43 -4.03 5.82 26.84
N GLY A 44 -4.78 6.09 27.88
CA GLY A 44 -5.55 7.32 28.07
C GLY A 44 -7.05 7.12 27.86
N GLU A 45 -7.82 8.16 28.19
CA GLU A 45 -9.29 8.15 28.10
C GLU A 45 -9.81 8.12 26.68
N GLY A 46 -9.02 8.57 25.70
CA GLY A 46 -9.38 8.49 24.27
C GLY A 46 -9.66 7.08 23.79
N LEU A 47 -9.11 6.05 24.46
CA LEU A 47 -9.39 4.65 24.13
C LEU A 47 -10.89 4.29 24.27
N ASP A 48 -11.65 5.00 25.09
CA ASP A 48 -13.10 4.76 25.24
C ASP A 48 -13.90 5.09 23.97
N HIS A 49 -13.31 5.91 23.10
CA HIS A 49 -13.88 6.33 21.82
C HIS A 49 -13.22 5.65 20.60
N LEU A 50 -12.30 4.69 20.85
CA LEU A 50 -11.53 4.05 19.79
C LEU A 50 -11.89 2.57 19.66
N PRO A 51 -12.62 2.16 18.60
CA PRO A 51 -12.93 0.76 18.32
C PRO A 51 -11.67 -0.10 18.22
N LEU A 52 -11.77 -1.39 18.57
CA LEU A 52 -10.61 -2.29 18.48
C LEU A 52 -10.05 -2.39 17.05
N ALA A 53 -10.88 -2.28 16.04
CA ALA A 53 -10.43 -2.27 14.64
C ALA A 53 -9.44 -1.13 14.35
N ASP A 54 -9.68 0.08 14.89
CA ASP A 54 -8.76 1.21 14.78
C ASP A 54 -7.48 0.98 15.59
N ARG A 55 -7.60 0.42 16.81
CA ARG A 55 -6.43 0.03 17.62
C ARG A 55 -5.56 -1.00 16.89
N ALA A 56 -6.18 -1.97 16.24
CA ALA A 56 -5.48 -2.97 15.44
C ALA A 56 -4.77 -2.33 14.24
N THR A 57 -5.39 -1.34 13.60
CA THR A 57 -4.78 -0.56 12.52
C THR A 57 -3.51 0.15 12.99
N ILE A 58 -3.54 0.80 14.16
CA ILE A 58 -2.39 1.47 14.75
C ILE A 58 -1.28 0.46 15.10
N ALA A 59 -1.63 -0.65 15.75
CA ALA A 59 -0.67 -1.69 16.15
C ALA A 59 0.00 -2.34 14.93
N ASN A 60 -0.75 -2.57 13.86
CA ASN A 60 -0.24 -3.16 12.62
C ASN A 60 0.82 -2.29 11.93
N MET A 61 0.76 -0.97 12.10
CA MET A 61 1.74 -0.04 11.53
C MET A 61 2.98 0.18 12.43
N ALA A 62 3.24 -0.70 13.41
CA ALA A 62 4.44 -0.63 14.22
C ALA A 62 5.75 -0.61 13.40
N PRO A 63 5.93 -1.44 12.35
CA PRO A 63 7.10 -1.34 11.48
C PRO A 63 7.23 0.02 10.78
N GLU A 64 6.11 0.63 10.39
CA GLU A 64 6.08 1.91 9.69
C GLU A 64 6.50 3.07 10.62
N TYR A 65 6.09 3.08 11.89
CA TYR A 65 6.60 4.06 12.84
C TYR A 65 7.93 3.66 13.49
N GLY A 66 8.41 2.45 13.24
CA GLY A 66 9.75 2.00 13.61
C GLY A 66 9.86 1.32 14.97
N ALA A 67 8.76 1.06 15.67
CA ALA A 67 8.78 0.32 16.93
C ALA A 67 8.87 -1.20 16.71
N THR A 68 9.31 -1.91 17.73
CA THR A 68 9.29 -3.37 17.75
C THR A 68 7.87 -3.90 17.77
N CYS A 69 6.98 -3.28 18.57
CA CYS A 69 5.55 -3.49 18.52
C CYS A 69 4.80 -2.27 19.06
N GLY A 70 3.52 -2.14 18.71
CA GLY A 70 2.56 -1.26 19.32
C GLY A 70 1.43 -2.10 19.92
N PHE A 71 0.96 -1.79 21.12
CA PHE A 71 -0.07 -2.58 21.76
C PHE A 71 -0.98 -1.71 22.63
N PHE A 72 -2.12 -2.28 22.98
CA PHE A 72 -3.18 -1.66 23.76
C PHE A 72 -3.53 -2.54 24.95
N PRO A 73 -4.00 -1.97 26.05
CA PRO A 73 -4.50 -2.75 27.17
C PRO A 73 -5.77 -3.51 26.78
N ILE A 74 -6.05 -4.60 27.49
CA ILE A 74 -7.28 -5.38 27.35
C ILE A 74 -8.37 -4.70 28.16
N ASP A 75 -9.54 -4.47 27.54
CA ASP A 75 -10.69 -3.81 28.15
C ASP A 75 -12.03 -4.37 27.61
N ASP A 76 -13.16 -3.74 27.98
CA ASP A 76 -14.50 -4.13 27.52
C ASP A 76 -14.64 -4.07 25.99
N GLU A 77 -13.92 -3.18 25.30
CA GLU A 77 -13.89 -3.13 23.85
C GLU A 77 -13.28 -4.40 23.25
N THR A 78 -12.25 -4.94 23.87
CA THR A 78 -11.65 -6.22 23.49
C THR A 78 -12.68 -7.35 23.58
N LEU A 79 -13.46 -7.41 24.65
CA LEU A 79 -14.50 -8.43 24.82
C LEU A 79 -15.64 -8.26 23.80
N ARG A 80 -16.03 -7.01 23.52
CA ARG A 80 -17.02 -6.69 22.49
C ARG A 80 -16.57 -7.19 21.12
N TYR A 81 -15.33 -6.93 20.74
CA TYR A 81 -14.76 -7.41 19.48
C TYR A 81 -14.71 -8.94 19.39
N LEU A 82 -14.34 -9.64 20.48
CA LEU A 82 -14.34 -11.10 20.50
C LEU A 82 -15.73 -11.68 20.24
N ARG A 83 -16.78 -11.10 20.86
CA ARG A 83 -18.18 -11.48 20.60
C ARG A 83 -18.58 -11.20 19.16
N GLN A 84 -18.29 -10.00 18.66
CA GLN A 84 -18.61 -9.58 17.30
C GLN A 84 -17.93 -10.48 16.24
N THR A 85 -16.73 -10.98 16.52
CA THR A 85 -16.00 -11.89 15.63
C THR A 85 -16.29 -13.37 15.87
N GLY A 86 -17.34 -13.68 16.64
CA GLY A 86 -17.93 -15.02 16.75
C GLY A 86 -17.29 -15.96 17.77
N ARG A 87 -16.47 -15.46 18.72
CA ARG A 87 -15.96 -16.26 19.85
C ARG A 87 -17.10 -16.63 20.79
N ASP A 88 -17.02 -17.82 21.37
CA ASP A 88 -18.00 -18.26 22.36
C ASP A 88 -17.82 -17.54 23.71
N GLU A 89 -18.91 -17.49 24.51
CA GLU A 89 -18.88 -16.77 25.80
C GLU A 89 -17.91 -17.39 26.82
N ALA A 90 -17.64 -18.69 26.75
CA ALA A 90 -16.66 -19.32 27.63
C ALA A 90 -15.24 -18.79 27.34
N ARG A 91 -14.89 -18.62 26.06
CA ARG A 91 -13.64 -18.02 25.63
C ARG A 91 -13.56 -16.55 26.06
N VAL A 92 -14.63 -15.78 25.88
CA VAL A 92 -14.70 -14.36 26.29
C VAL A 92 -14.51 -14.22 27.79
N ALA A 93 -15.21 -15.02 28.59
CA ALA A 93 -15.08 -15.04 30.04
C ALA A 93 -13.67 -15.44 30.50
N LEU A 94 -13.04 -16.41 29.79
CA LEU A 94 -11.65 -16.80 30.07
C LEU A 94 -10.67 -15.65 29.82
N VAL A 95 -10.81 -14.92 28.70
CA VAL A 95 -9.97 -13.76 28.40
C VAL A 95 -10.11 -12.69 29.46
N GLU A 96 -11.34 -12.38 29.87
CA GLU A 96 -11.59 -11.40 30.92
C GLU A 96 -10.95 -11.80 32.24
N ALA A 97 -11.21 -13.02 32.73
CA ALA A 97 -10.68 -13.53 33.98
C ALA A 97 -9.15 -13.55 33.99
N TYR A 98 -8.56 -14.06 32.91
CA TYR A 98 -7.10 -14.14 32.75
C TYR A 98 -6.45 -12.75 32.71
N ALA A 99 -7.02 -11.82 31.95
CA ALA A 99 -6.47 -10.47 31.85
C ALA A 99 -6.55 -9.70 33.20
N LYS A 100 -7.65 -9.88 33.97
CA LYS A 100 -7.79 -9.28 35.28
C LYS A 100 -6.81 -9.88 36.30
N GLU A 101 -6.67 -11.20 36.31
CA GLU A 101 -5.76 -11.90 37.22
C GLU A 101 -4.30 -11.55 36.99
N ASN A 102 -3.91 -11.35 35.74
CA ASN A 102 -2.52 -11.03 35.37
C ASN A 102 -2.22 -9.52 35.30
N GLY A 103 -3.14 -8.64 35.74
CA GLY A 103 -2.93 -7.19 35.73
C GLY A 103 -2.83 -6.56 34.34
N MET A 104 -3.37 -7.23 33.31
CA MET A 104 -3.40 -6.74 31.91
C MET A 104 -4.70 -6.01 31.56
N TRP A 105 -5.64 -5.98 32.52
CA TRP A 105 -6.94 -5.33 32.33
C TRP A 105 -6.84 -3.82 32.57
N ARG A 106 -7.38 -3.03 31.64
CA ARG A 106 -7.51 -1.59 31.79
C ARG A 106 -8.63 -1.27 32.76
N GLY A 107 -8.27 -0.94 33.99
CA GLY A 107 -9.20 -0.46 35.04
C GLY A 107 -9.10 1.06 35.22
N ALA A 108 -9.90 1.59 36.16
CA ALA A 108 -9.90 3.01 36.49
C ALA A 108 -8.52 3.49 37.03
N ASP A 109 -7.77 2.59 37.65
CA ASP A 109 -6.45 2.87 38.27
C ASP A 109 -5.27 2.51 37.32
N TYR A 110 -5.54 2.27 36.01
CA TYR A 110 -4.51 1.92 35.06
C TYR A 110 -3.59 3.11 34.77
N ALA A 111 -2.49 3.17 35.46
CA ALA A 111 -1.52 4.25 35.40
C ALA A 111 -0.08 3.69 35.33
N PRO A 112 0.30 3.05 34.22
CA PRO A 112 1.64 2.50 34.06
C PRO A 112 2.69 3.61 33.98
N VAL A 113 3.92 3.29 34.42
CA VAL A 113 5.08 4.17 34.33
C VAL A 113 5.90 3.79 33.12
N TYR A 114 6.08 4.72 32.21
CA TYR A 114 6.80 4.54 30.96
C TYR A 114 8.21 5.14 31.03
N THR A 115 9.10 4.66 30.15
CA THR A 115 10.45 5.23 29.97
C THR A 115 10.35 6.65 29.41
N ASP A 116 9.38 6.89 28.52
CA ASP A 116 9.10 8.19 27.90
C ASP A 116 7.62 8.24 27.46
N THR A 117 7.10 9.43 27.19
CA THR A 117 5.68 9.59 26.84
C THR A 117 5.47 10.55 25.66
N LEU A 118 4.38 10.34 24.94
CA LEU A 118 3.76 11.25 23.97
C LEU A 118 2.27 11.40 24.28
N GLU A 119 1.67 12.48 23.84
CA GLU A 119 0.23 12.73 23.97
C GLU A 119 -0.34 13.25 22.65
N LEU A 120 -1.55 12.80 22.31
CA LEU A 120 -2.31 13.23 21.13
C LEU A 120 -3.79 13.39 21.50
N ASP A 121 -4.32 14.58 21.33
CA ASP A 121 -5.76 14.82 21.34
C ASP A 121 -6.35 14.43 19.99
N MET A 122 -7.20 13.38 19.98
CA MET A 122 -7.84 12.89 18.77
C MET A 122 -8.80 13.90 18.12
N GLY A 123 -9.26 14.91 18.89
CA GLY A 123 -10.04 16.02 18.35
C GLY A 123 -9.25 16.93 17.40
N THR A 124 -7.92 16.81 17.36
CA THR A 124 -7.06 17.56 16.42
C THR A 124 -6.81 16.85 15.10
N ILE A 125 -7.29 15.61 14.96
CA ILE A 125 -7.11 14.84 13.73
C ILE A 125 -7.97 15.44 12.61
N VAL A 126 -7.36 15.56 11.44
CA VAL A 126 -8.01 16.01 10.20
C VAL A 126 -7.80 14.95 9.12
N PRO A 127 -8.66 14.90 8.09
CA PRO A 127 -8.44 14.05 6.92
C PRO A 127 -7.05 14.27 6.34
N ALA A 128 -6.36 13.20 5.97
CA ALA A 128 -4.95 13.26 5.60
C ALA A 128 -4.54 12.18 4.61
N ILE A 129 -3.41 12.43 3.95
CA ILE A 129 -2.67 11.44 3.17
C ILE A 129 -1.23 11.38 3.65
N SER A 130 -0.48 10.33 3.29
CA SER A 130 0.96 10.27 3.57
C SER A 130 1.73 9.90 2.31
N GLY A 131 2.73 10.70 1.97
CA GLY A 131 3.56 10.52 0.79
C GLY A 131 4.38 11.78 0.47
N PRO A 132 5.10 11.76 -0.66
CA PRO A 132 4.99 10.83 -1.80
C PRO A 132 5.83 9.54 -1.69
N LYS A 133 6.65 9.37 -0.65
CA LYS A 133 7.65 8.28 -0.63
C LYS A 133 7.62 7.40 0.62
N ARG A 134 7.11 7.91 1.75
CA ARG A 134 7.19 7.22 3.04
C ARG A 134 5.91 7.36 3.86
N PRO A 135 5.56 6.36 4.68
CA PRO A 135 4.34 6.40 5.49
C PRO A 135 4.29 7.54 6.51
N GLN A 136 5.45 8.03 6.97
CA GLN A 136 5.55 9.14 7.93
C GLN A 136 5.49 10.54 7.30
N ASP A 137 5.46 10.64 5.98
CA ASP A 137 5.36 11.93 5.29
C ASP A 137 3.89 12.39 5.29
N TYR A 138 3.39 12.70 6.49
CA TYR A 138 2.00 13.09 6.75
C TYR A 138 1.66 14.45 6.14
N ILE A 139 0.53 14.54 5.46
CA ILE A 139 0.04 15.76 4.82
C ILE A 139 -1.47 15.87 5.09
N ALA A 140 -1.91 16.94 5.75
CA ALA A 140 -3.33 17.25 5.87
C ALA A 140 -3.95 17.44 4.48
N LEU A 141 -5.18 16.98 4.28
CA LEU A 141 -5.84 16.90 2.97
C LEU A 141 -5.95 18.28 2.28
N ASP A 142 -6.20 19.34 3.06
CA ASP A 142 -6.26 20.74 2.59
C ASP A 142 -4.92 21.28 2.07
N LYS A 143 -3.82 20.55 2.31
CA LYS A 143 -2.46 20.91 1.88
C LYS A 143 -1.91 19.97 0.82
N ALA A 144 -2.66 18.89 0.49
CA ALA A 144 -2.15 17.82 -0.38
C ALA A 144 -1.74 18.33 -1.78
N ALA A 145 -2.61 19.08 -2.45
CA ALA A 145 -2.35 19.65 -3.77
C ALA A 145 -1.10 20.56 -3.77
N ARG A 146 -1.00 21.47 -2.79
CA ARG A 146 0.16 22.38 -2.68
C ARG A 146 1.46 21.62 -2.37
N ALA A 147 1.40 20.60 -1.51
CA ALA A 147 2.56 19.79 -1.19
C ALA A 147 3.05 19.00 -2.42
N PHE A 148 2.11 18.51 -3.25
CA PHE A 148 2.45 17.85 -4.50
C PHE A 148 3.08 18.81 -5.51
N THR A 149 2.52 20.00 -5.72
CA THR A 149 3.10 21.03 -6.59
C THR A 149 4.54 21.38 -6.18
N ALA A 150 4.79 21.54 -4.88
CA ALA A 150 6.13 21.76 -4.35
C ALA A 150 7.08 20.59 -4.62
N TYR A 151 6.57 19.35 -4.49
CA TYR A 151 7.33 18.14 -4.80
C TYR A 151 7.73 18.08 -6.28
N VAL A 152 6.79 18.32 -7.20
CA VAL A 152 7.05 18.35 -8.66
C VAL A 152 8.11 19.38 -8.99
N LYS A 153 7.96 20.59 -8.48
CA LYS A 153 8.95 21.67 -8.65
C LYS A 153 10.36 21.22 -8.24
N GLY A 154 10.50 20.66 -7.04
CA GLY A 154 11.80 20.16 -6.55
C GLY A 154 12.37 19.00 -7.36
N GLN A 155 11.54 18.15 -7.99
CA GLN A 155 12.01 17.08 -8.86
C GLN A 155 12.48 17.58 -10.24
N ARG A 156 12.00 18.73 -10.69
CA ARG A 156 12.32 19.30 -12.00
C ARG A 156 13.44 20.35 -11.94
N GLU A 157 13.62 21.07 -10.84
CA GLU A 157 14.69 22.08 -10.66
C GLU A 157 16.12 21.51 -10.67
N GLY A 158 16.33 20.21 -10.67
CA GLY A 158 17.65 19.56 -10.78
C GLY A 158 17.95 18.91 -12.13
N LYS A 159 17.03 19.00 -13.09
CA LYS A 159 17.22 18.49 -14.45
C LYS A 159 17.33 19.67 -15.42
N ASP A 160 18.47 19.80 -16.10
CA ASP A 160 18.59 20.68 -17.27
C ASP A 160 17.47 20.31 -18.24
N ALA A 161 16.48 21.19 -18.31
CA ALA A 161 15.35 21.03 -19.21
C ALA A 161 15.80 21.26 -20.64
N THR A 162 16.21 20.20 -21.32
CA THR A 162 16.14 20.15 -22.78
C THR A 162 14.70 19.80 -23.12
N PRO A 163 13.90 20.73 -23.70
CA PRO A 163 12.58 20.39 -24.17
C PRO A 163 12.77 19.36 -25.29
N LYS A 164 12.21 18.15 -25.11
CA LYS A 164 11.97 17.29 -26.26
C LYS A 164 10.93 18.01 -27.11
N GLU A 165 11.28 18.28 -28.37
CA GLU A 165 10.39 18.92 -29.34
C GLU A 165 8.99 18.31 -29.27
N GLU A 166 7.99 19.18 -29.18
CA GLU A 166 6.58 18.82 -29.32
C GLU A 166 6.39 18.13 -30.68
N VAL A 167 6.17 16.83 -30.67
CA VAL A 167 5.72 16.11 -31.85
C VAL A 167 4.28 16.52 -32.09
N ARG A 168 4.12 17.56 -32.93
CA ARG A 168 2.84 18.02 -33.43
C ARG A 168 2.25 16.94 -34.31
N TRP A 169 1.21 16.29 -33.85
CA TRP A 169 0.45 15.34 -34.65
C TRP A 169 -0.44 16.14 -35.61
N GLU A 170 -0.02 16.26 -36.85
CA GLU A 170 -0.88 16.69 -37.96
C GLU A 170 -1.65 15.49 -38.50
N GLY A 171 -2.81 15.20 -37.90
CA GLY A 171 -3.80 14.26 -38.34
C GLY A 171 -5.14 14.99 -38.45
N GLU A 172 -5.75 14.94 -39.65
CA GLU A 172 -7.04 15.57 -39.97
C GLU A 172 -8.15 15.05 -39.05
N GLY A 173 -8.55 15.84 -38.09
CA GLY A 173 -9.66 15.60 -37.15
C GLY A 173 -9.45 16.49 -35.92
N GLY A 174 -10.07 17.69 -35.96
CA GLY A 174 -9.89 18.70 -34.92
C GLY A 174 -10.11 18.18 -33.52
N ALA A 175 -9.03 18.03 -32.77
CA ALA A 175 -9.08 17.91 -31.33
C ALA A 175 -9.51 19.26 -30.75
N PRO A 176 -10.41 19.30 -29.74
CA PRO A 176 -10.72 20.54 -29.07
C PRO A 176 -9.46 21.13 -28.46
N GLU A 177 -9.30 22.46 -28.57
CA GLU A 177 -8.22 23.17 -27.88
C GLU A 177 -8.29 22.87 -26.37
N PRO A 178 -7.15 22.65 -25.72
CA PRO A 178 -7.13 22.37 -24.29
C PRO A 178 -7.70 23.58 -23.53
N ALA A 179 -8.68 23.34 -22.67
CA ALA A 179 -9.10 24.34 -21.74
C ALA A 179 -7.91 24.73 -20.85
N GLU A 180 -7.54 26.01 -20.84
CA GLU A 180 -6.54 26.54 -19.91
C GLU A 180 -7.06 26.38 -18.48
N ILE A 181 -6.29 25.69 -17.65
CA ILE A 181 -6.55 25.64 -16.20
C ILE A 181 -6.16 27.02 -15.66
N PRO A 182 -7.08 27.80 -15.10
CA PRO A 182 -6.79 29.14 -14.61
C PRO A 182 -5.82 29.05 -13.41
N GLY A 183 -4.63 29.62 -13.54
CA GLY A 183 -3.75 29.94 -12.42
C GLY A 183 -2.40 29.24 -12.33
N GLU A 184 -1.96 28.46 -13.32
CA GLU A 184 -0.67 27.79 -13.25
C GLU A 184 0.29 28.19 -14.37
N GLU A 185 1.27 29.03 -14.03
CA GLU A 185 2.47 29.24 -14.83
C GLU A 185 3.41 28.02 -14.71
N GLY A 186 3.38 27.13 -15.69
CA GLY A 186 4.57 26.61 -16.36
C GLY A 186 5.44 25.55 -15.67
N HIS A 187 4.96 24.52 -14.91
CA HIS A 187 5.88 23.45 -14.44
C HIS A 187 5.31 22.00 -14.53
N HIS A 188 4.16 21.79 -15.16
CA HIS A 188 3.59 20.46 -15.30
C HIS A 188 3.82 19.91 -16.73
N ALA A 189 4.55 18.77 -16.83
CA ALA A 189 4.62 18.03 -18.07
C ALA A 189 3.24 17.43 -18.41
N ARG A 190 2.89 17.38 -19.68
CA ARG A 190 1.61 16.87 -20.18
C ARG A 190 1.84 15.90 -21.34
N GLY A 191 1.01 14.88 -21.43
CA GLY A 191 1.01 13.91 -22.53
C GLY A 191 -0.40 13.50 -22.92
N TYR A 192 -0.58 13.14 -24.17
CA TYR A 192 -1.87 12.70 -24.70
C TYR A 192 -1.92 11.20 -24.83
N VAL A 193 -3.05 10.61 -24.48
CA VAL A 193 -3.32 9.18 -24.58
C VAL A 193 -4.55 8.97 -25.44
N ALA A 194 -4.43 8.09 -26.43
CA ALA A 194 -5.55 7.58 -27.20
C ALA A 194 -5.77 6.10 -26.86
N THR A 195 -6.97 5.75 -26.44
CA THR A 195 -7.39 4.37 -26.19
C THR A 195 -8.71 4.09 -26.90
N GLU A 196 -9.18 2.85 -26.87
CA GLU A 196 -10.51 2.49 -27.36
C GLU A 196 -11.63 3.24 -26.63
N ASP A 197 -11.41 3.59 -25.34
CA ASP A 197 -12.36 4.31 -24.49
C ASP A 197 -12.33 5.84 -24.68
N GLY A 198 -11.44 6.38 -25.52
CA GLY A 198 -11.37 7.82 -25.83
C GLY A 198 -9.97 8.41 -25.76
N HIS A 199 -9.95 9.75 -25.89
CA HIS A 199 -8.74 10.54 -25.82
C HIS A 199 -8.73 11.37 -24.53
N TYR A 200 -7.60 11.34 -23.79
CA TYR A 200 -7.44 12.13 -22.57
C TYR A 200 -6.00 12.61 -22.42
N GLN A 201 -5.86 13.64 -21.61
CA GLN A 201 -4.57 14.21 -21.28
C GLN A 201 -4.12 13.71 -19.90
N LEU A 202 -2.88 13.21 -19.82
CA LEU A 202 -2.19 12.98 -18.56
C LEU A 202 -1.18 14.09 -18.30
N HIS A 203 -0.95 14.41 -17.03
CA HIS A 203 -0.01 15.43 -16.58
C HIS A 203 0.64 15.02 -15.27
N ASP A 204 1.60 15.82 -14.81
CA ASP A 204 2.15 15.63 -13.47
C ASP A 204 1.03 15.71 -12.44
N GLY A 205 0.89 14.66 -11.62
CA GLY A 205 -0.20 14.53 -10.65
C GLY A 205 -1.35 13.63 -11.09
N SER A 206 -1.44 13.27 -12.37
CA SER A 206 -2.46 12.30 -12.80
C SER A 206 -2.34 11.02 -11.98
N ILE A 207 -3.45 10.63 -11.35
CA ILE A 207 -3.56 9.39 -10.58
C ILE A 207 -3.82 8.25 -11.57
N VAL A 208 -2.87 7.35 -11.69
CA VAL A 208 -2.97 6.21 -12.62
C VAL A 208 -3.25 4.89 -11.90
N ILE A 209 -3.11 4.85 -10.57
CA ILE A 209 -3.48 3.72 -9.72
C ILE A 209 -4.23 4.24 -8.50
N ALA A 210 -5.42 3.68 -8.23
CA ALA A 210 -6.15 3.86 -6.98
C ALA A 210 -6.56 2.48 -6.46
N SER A 211 -6.06 2.08 -5.27
CA SER A 211 -6.26 0.73 -4.79
C SER A 211 -6.68 0.67 -3.33
N ILE A 212 -7.81 0.01 -3.09
CA ILE A 212 -8.16 -0.45 -1.75
C ILE A 212 -7.47 -1.81 -1.59
N THR A 213 -6.33 -1.83 -0.87
CA THR A 213 -5.50 -3.01 -0.74
C THR A 213 -5.45 -3.48 0.71
N SER A 214 -5.30 -4.79 0.87
CA SER A 214 -5.12 -5.42 2.17
C SER A 214 -3.94 -4.82 2.94
N CYS A 215 -3.85 -5.10 4.11
CA CYS A 215 -2.95 -4.89 5.23
C CYS A 215 -3.72 -4.29 6.40
N THR A 216 -3.62 -3.00 6.60
CA THR A 216 -4.04 -2.34 7.83
C THR A 216 -5.51 -1.95 7.80
N ASN A 217 -5.94 -1.31 6.72
CA ASN A 217 -7.26 -0.66 6.66
C ASN A 217 -8.41 -1.63 6.31
N THR A 218 -8.16 -2.65 5.49
CA THR A 218 -9.24 -3.50 4.98
C THR A 218 -9.83 -4.47 6.02
N SER A 219 -9.18 -4.67 7.15
CA SER A 219 -9.75 -5.40 8.29
C SER A 219 -10.68 -4.56 9.16
N ASN A 220 -10.73 -3.25 8.90
CA ASN A 220 -11.57 -2.31 9.63
C ASN A 220 -12.90 -2.08 8.88
N PRO A 221 -14.05 -2.58 9.41
CA PRO A 221 -15.32 -2.45 8.72
C PRO A 221 -15.80 -1.01 8.57
N TYR A 222 -15.41 -0.11 9.45
CA TYR A 222 -15.83 1.28 9.40
C TYR A 222 -15.30 2.00 8.15
N VAL A 223 -14.02 1.85 7.84
CA VAL A 223 -13.45 2.49 6.65
C VAL A 223 -13.84 1.77 5.36
N MET A 224 -14.07 0.46 5.41
CA MET A 224 -14.51 -0.29 4.22
C MET A 224 -15.96 0.00 3.86
N ILE A 225 -16.86 0.02 4.83
CA ILE A 225 -18.25 0.44 4.64
C ILE A 225 -18.31 1.91 4.25
N GLY A 226 -17.49 2.76 4.87
CA GLY A 226 -17.35 4.16 4.47
C GLY A 226 -16.98 4.33 3.00
N ALA A 227 -16.04 3.54 2.48
CA ALA A 227 -15.69 3.53 1.05
C ALA A 227 -16.86 3.10 0.15
N GLY A 228 -17.58 2.05 0.55
CA GLY A 228 -18.76 1.57 -0.18
C GLY A 228 -19.91 2.59 -0.20
N LEU A 229 -20.19 3.24 0.93
CA LEU A 229 -21.22 4.29 1.02
C LEU A 229 -20.84 5.53 0.19
N LEU A 230 -19.55 5.92 0.18
CA LEU A 230 -19.06 6.99 -0.69
C LEU A 230 -19.23 6.61 -2.17
N ALA A 231 -18.90 5.38 -2.55
CA ALA A 231 -19.09 4.88 -3.91
C ALA A 231 -20.58 4.92 -4.32
N ARG A 232 -21.49 4.53 -3.45
CA ARG A 232 -22.94 4.63 -3.65
C ARG A 232 -23.39 6.06 -3.91
N LYS A 233 -23.05 6.98 -3.01
CA LYS A 233 -23.42 8.40 -3.13
C LYS A 233 -22.83 9.04 -4.39
N ALA A 234 -21.59 8.67 -4.76
CA ALA A 234 -20.97 9.12 -6.01
C ALA A 234 -21.74 8.62 -7.24
N ARG A 235 -22.09 7.34 -7.27
CA ARG A 235 -22.88 6.72 -8.35
C ARG A 235 -24.27 7.35 -8.47
N GLU A 236 -24.94 7.63 -7.37
CA GLU A 236 -26.23 8.34 -7.35
C GLU A 236 -26.14 9.72 -8.00
N LYS A 237 -25.03 10.43 -7.80
CA LYS A 237 -24.71 11.71 -8.48
C LYS A 237 -24.26 11.53 -9.94
N GLY A 238 -24.04 10.31 -10.40
CA GLY A 238 -23.55 10.04 -11.75
C GLY A 238 -22.03 10.15 -11.91
N LEU A 239 -21.30 10.26 -10.82
CA LEU A 239 -19.84 10.28 -10.84
C LEU A 239 -19.27 8.88 -11.12
N ASN A 240 -18.11 8.84 -11.77
CA ASN A 240 -17.33 7.62 -11.99
C ASN A 240 -15.83 7.93 -11.86
N ARG A 241 -14.99 6.87 -11.72
CA ARG A 241 -13.54 7.04 -11.80
C ARG A 241 -13.11 7.57 -13.16
N LYS A 242 -11.97 8.24 -13.22
CA LYS A 242 -11.41 8.63 -14.51
C LYS A 242 -10.92 7.38 -15.28
N PRO A 243 -11.06 7.38 -16.62
CA PRO A 243 -10.77 6.18 -17.43
C PRO A 243 -9.30 5.73 -17.37
N TRP A 244 -8.36 6.63 -17.14
CA TRP A 244 -6.94 6.32 -17.00
C TRP A 244 -6.54 5.75 -15.63
N VAL A 245 -7.45 5.75 -14.64
CA VAL A 245 -7.18 5.25 -13.29
C VAL A 245 -7.43 3.76 -13.22
N LYS A 246 -6.38 2.99 -12.99
CA LYS A 246 -6.47 1.56 -12.68
C LYS A 246 -6.90 1.38 -11.22
N THR A 247 -8.08 0.82 -11.02
CA THR A 247 -8.66 0.59 -9.69
C THR A 247 -8.62 -0.90 -9.33
N SER A 248 -8.60 -1.21 -8.03
CA SER A 248 -8.72 -2.58 -7.52
C SER A 248 -9.17 -2.62 -6.07
N LEU A 249 -9.85 -3.70 -5.70
CA LEU A 249 -10.21 -4.05 -4.33
C LEU A 249 -9.57 -5.39 -3.96
N ALA A 250 -8.70 -5.40 -2.94
CA ALA A 250 -8.05 -6.60 -2.44
C ALA A 250 -8.09 -6.62 -0.91
N PRO A 251 -9.21 -7.07 -0.30
CA PRO A 251 -9.36 -7.08 1.16
C PRO A 251 -8.54 -8.19 1.81
N GLY A 252 -8.31 -8.07 3.12
CA GLY A 252 -7.55 -9.04 3.90
C GLY A 252 -8.31 -10.32 4.23
N SER A 253 -9.64 -10.34 4.08
CA SER A 253 -10.48 -11.46 4.50
C SER A 253 -11.74 -11.55 3.64
N GLN A 254 -12.23 -12.77 3.43
CA GLN A 254 -13.51 -13.03 2.79
C GLN A 254 -14.73 -12.49 3.58
N VAL A 255 -14.56 -12.21 4.88
CA VAL A 255 -15.60 -11.55 5.68
C VAL A 255 -15.89 -10.15 5.18
N VAL A 256 -14.87 -9.45 4.65
CA VAL A 256 -15.03 -8.11 4.05
C VAL A 256 -15.99 -8.16 2.86
N SER A 257 -15.78 -9.09 1.94
CA SER A 257 -16.71 -9.29 0.81
C SER A 257 -18.12 -9.62 1.31
N ALA A 258 -18.25 -10.50 2.32
CA ALA A 258 -19.54 -10.89 2.86
C ALA A 258 -20.33 -9.69 3.44
N TYR A 259 -19.71 -8.80 4.21
CA TYR A 259 -20.45 -7.66 4.74
C TYR A 259 -20.68 -6.56 3.70
N LEU A 260 -19.79 -6.38 2.71
CA LEU A 260 -20.04 -5.47 1.60
C LEU A 260 -21.22 -5.94 0.74
N GLU A 261 -21.32 -7.24 0.47
CA GLU A 261 -22.47 -7.86 -0.19
C GLU A 261 -23.75 -7.68 0.64
N ALA A 262 -23.73 -7.98 1.94
CA ALA A 262 -24.88 -7.83 2.84
C ALA A 262 -25.38 -6.38 2.97
N ALA A 263 -24.47 -5.42 2.84
CA ALA A 263 -24.79 -3.98 2.80
C ALA A 263 -25.20 -3.48 1.40
N ASN A 264 -25.17 -4.36 0.37
CA ASN A 264 -25.35 -4.02 -1.05
C ASN A 264 -24.37 -2.95 -1.54
N LEU A 265 -23.13 -2.91 -1.00
CA LEU A 265 -22.10 -1.93 -1.34
C LEU A 265 -21.08 -2.45 -2.34
N GLN A 266 -20.98 -3.78 -2.53
CA GLN A 266 -20.05 -4.36 -3.49
C GLN A 266 -20.38 -3.91 -4.93
N GLU A 267 -21.66 -3.92 -5.31
CA GLU A 267 -22.10 -3.46 -6.63
C GLU A 267 -21.77 -1.98 -6.89
N ASP A 268 -21.84 -1.14 -5.85
CA ASP A 268 -21.51 0.29 -5.97
C ASP A 268 -20.00 0.49 -6.15
N LEU A 269 -19.17 -0.30 -5.45
CA LEU A 269 -17.72 -0.31 -5.64
C LEU A 269 -17.32 -0.83 -7.02
N ASP A 270 -17.94 -1.93 -7.48
CA ASP A 270 -17.71 -2.52 -8.80
C ASP A 270 -18.06 -1.52 -9.92
N ALA A 271 -19.18 -0.80 -9.77
CA ALA A 271 -19.62 0.21 -10.75
C ALA A 271 -18.63 1.37 -10.92
N ILE A 272 -17.85 1.71 -9.87
CA ILE A 272 -16.76 2.69 -9.93
C ILE A 272 -15.42 2.02 -10.30
N GLY A 273 -15.42 0.70 -10.51
CA GLY A 273 -14.25 -0.07 -10.96
C GLY A 273 -13.40 -0.68 -9.83
N PHE A 274 -13.82 -0.58 -8.57
CA PHE A 274 -13.15 -1.26 -7.46
C PHE A 274 -13.59 -2.72 -7.35
N ASN A 275 -13.30 -3.49 -8.40
CA ASN A 275 -13.61 -4.91 -8.46
C ASN A 275 -12.69 -5.73 -7.53
N LEU A 276 -13.24 -6.79 -6.96
CA LEU A 276 -12.48 -7.75 -6.17
C LEU A 276 -11.49 -8.49 -7.07
N VAL A 277 -10.19 -8.31 -6.83
CA VAL A 277 -9.11 -8.95 -7.62
C VAL A 277 -8.39 -10.07 -6.87
N GLY A 278 -8.62 -10.19 -5.59
CA GLY A 278 -8.01 -11.19 -4.71
C GLY A 278 -8.06 -10.79 -3.25
N TYR A 279 -7.46 -11.60 -2.40
CA TYR A 279 -7.32 -11.34 -0.96
C TYR A 279 -5.85 -11.24 -0.58
N GLY A 280 -5.52 -10.25 0.24
CA GLY A 280 -4.16 -10.07 0.75
C GLY A 280 -3.42 -8.89 0.14
N CYS A 281 -2.09 -8.88 0.32
CA CYS A 281 -1.23 -7.81 -0.18
C CYS A 281 -1.08 -7.92 -1.69
N THR A 282 -1.66 -6.98 -2.42
CA THR A 282 -1.57 -6.90 -3.89
C THR A 282 -0.80 -5.65 -4.31
N THR A 283 -1.46 -4.51 -4.41
CA THR A 283 -0.86 -3.26 -4.90
C THR A 283 0.32 -2.80 -4.05
N CYS A 284 0.24 -2.90 -2.74
CA CYS A 284 1.33 -2.39 -1.87
C CYS A 284 2.65 -3.18 -1.98
N ILE A 285 2.67 -4.31 -2.70
CA ILE A 285 3.86 -5.09 -3.03
C ILE A 285 4.10 -5.23 -4.54
N GLY A 286 3.46 -4.38 -5.35
CA GLY A 286 3.66 -4.35 -6.80
C GLY A 286 2.97 -5.47 -7.59
N ASN A 287 1.96 -6.12 -7.01
CA ASN A 287 1.22 -7.20 -7.68
C ASN A 287 -0.07 -6.73 -8.39
N SER A 288 -0.22 -5.44 -8.65
CA SER A 288 -1.35 -4.91 -9.44
C SER A 288 -1.26 -5.21 -10.93
N GLY A 289 -0.16 -5.79 -11.38
CA GLY A 289 0.14 -5.92 -12.79
C GLY A 289 0.52 -4.58 -13.46
N PRO A 290 0.90 -4.61 -14.74
CA PRO A 290 1.31 -3.40 -15.47
C PRO A 290 0.14 -2.44 -15.66
N LEU A 291 0.45 -1.17 -15.89
CA LEU A 291 -0.51 -0.20 -16.45
C LEU A 291 -0.87 -0.59 -17.88
N ALA A 292 -1.96 -0.03 -18.40
CA ALA A 292 -2.26 -0.14 -19.82
C ALA A 292 -1.07 0.38 -20.63
N PRO A 293 -0.68 -0.28 -21.74
CA PRO A 293 0.53 0.05 -22.50
C PRO A 293 0.58 1.52 -22.93
N GLU A 294 -0.56 2.08 -23.30
CA GLU A 294 -0.70 3.47 -23.75
C GLU A 294 -0.44 4.46 -22.61
N ILE A 295 -0.92 4.15 -21.41
CA ILE A 295 -0.69 4.93 -20.17
C ILE A 295 0.79 4.90 -19.82
N SER A 296 1.37 3.68 -19.75
CA SER A 296 2.80 3.48 -19.43
C SER A 296 3.68 4.21 -20.45
N LYS A 297 3.35 4.09 -21.75
CA LYS A 297 4.07 4.79 -22.82
C LYS A 297 4.01 6.30 -22.65
N CYS A 298 2.83 6.86 -22.42
CA CYS A 298 2.66 8.30 -22.22
C CYS A 298 3.48 8.81 -21.03
N ILE A 299 3.43 8.11 -19.87
CA ILE A 299 4.21 8.48 -18.70
C ILE A 299 5.71 8.54 -19.01
N ASN A 300 6.23 7.54 -19.74
CA ASN A 300 7.65 7.43 -20.03
C ASN A 300 8.10 8.39 -21.14
N ASP A 301 7.30 8.58 -22.20
CA ASP A 301 7.65 9.46 -23.31
C ASP A 301 7.69 10.94 -22.89
N TYR A 302 6.78 11.36 -22.00
CA TYR A 302 6.68 12.74 -21.53
C TYR A 302 7.34 12.97 -20.15
N ASP A 303 8.03 11.97 -19.60
CA ASP A 303 8.68 12.01 -18.28
C ASP A 303 7.74 12.50 -17.17
N LEU A 304 6.46 12.03 -17.18
CA LEU A 304 5.45 12.48 -16.23
C LEU A 304 5.72 11.98 -14.81
N ILE A 305 5.39 12.80 -13.83
CA ILE A 305 5.32 12.41 -12.42
C ILE A 305 3.91 11.91 -12.13
N ALA A 306 3.60 10.70 -12.64
CA ALA A 306 2.35 10.02 -12.36
C ALA A 306 2.27 9.59 -10.88
N THR A 307 1.03 9.49 -10.37
CA THR A 307 0.79 9.23 -8.94
C THR A 307 -0.06 7.99 -8.70
N SER A 308 0.05 7.45 -7.50
CA SER A 308 -0.85 6.41 -6.99
C SER A 308 -1.41 6.79 -5.62
N VAL A 309 -2.65 6.38 -5.34
CA VAL A 309 -3.27 6.49 -4.03
C VAL A 309 -3.75 5.11 -3.59
N LEU A 310 -3.32 4.68 -2.41
CA LEU A 310 -3.64 3.33 -1.92
C LEU A 310 -3.90 3.30 -0.41
N SER A 311 -4.76 2.40 0.02
CA SER A 311 -5.06 2.21 1.45
C SER A 311 -4.09 1.25 2.16
N GLY A 312 -2.92 1.03 1.59
CA GLY A 312 -1.87 0.20 2.16
C GLY A 312 -1.11 0.86 3.32
N ASN A 313 -0.05 0.22 3.78
CA ASN A 313 0.83 0.73 4.83
C ASN A 313 2.22 1.17 4.31
N ARG A 314 2.57 0.88 3.06
CA ARG A 314 3.85 1.23 2.44
C ARG A 314 3.65 1.80 1.05
N ASN A 315 4.42 2.84 0.74
CA ASN A 315 4.31 3.62 -0.49
C ASN A 315 5.68 3.96 -1.12
N PHE A 316 6.67 3.08 -0.93
CA PHE A 316 8.00 3.34 -1.47
C PHE A 316 8.02 3.40 -3.00
N GLU A 317 8.77 4.35 -3.53
CA GLU A 317 8.97 4.52 -4.97
C GLU A 317 9.57 3.26 -5.61
N GLY A 318 9.04 2.85 -6.76
CA GLY A 318 9.45 1.64 -7.47
C GLY A 318 8.89 0.33 -6.90
N ARG A 319 8.21 0.39 -5.73
CA ARG A 319 7.57 -0.79 -5.13
C ARG A 319 6.16 -1.03 -5.69
N ILE A 320 5.36 0.03 -5.86
CA ILE A 320 3.97 -0.06 -6.30
C ILE A 320 3.89 -0.33 -7.80
N SER A 321 4.59 0.49 -8.57
CA SER A 321 4.72 0.38 -10.02
C SER A 321 6.02 1.04 -10.46
N PRO A 322 6.71 0.52 -11.49
CA PRO A 322 7.90 1.18 -12.04
C PRO A 322 7.59 2.51 -12.74
N ASP A 323 6.35 2.71 -13.18
CA ASP A 323 5.92 3.91 -13.91
C ASP A 323 5.45 5.05 -12.97
N VAL A 324 5.28 4.76 -11.67
CA VAL A 324 4.72 5.72 -10.71
C VAL A 324 5.80 6.21 -9.76
N ARG A 325 6.02 7.53 -9.72
CA ARG A 325 7.08 8.16 -8.90
C ARG A 325 6.60 8.68 -7.56
N ALA A 326 5.33 9.05 -7.45
CA ALA A 326 4.76 9.60 -6.23
C ALA A 326 3.60 8.72 -5.75
N ASN A 327 3.74 8.16 -4.56
CA ASN A 327 2.79 7.18 -4.03
C ASN A 327 2.25 7.69 -2.70
N TYR A 328 0.92 7.70 -2.54
CA TYR A 328 0.26 8.22 -1.36
C TYR A 328 -0.58 7.16 -0.65
N LEU A 329 -0.47 7.13 0.66
CA LEU A 329 -1.34 6.36 1.53
C LEU A 329 -2.55 7.21 1.92
N ALA A 330 -3.73 6.65 1.88
CA ALA A 330 -4.98 7.30 2.23
C ALA A 330 -5.99 6.30 2.80
N SER A 331 -7.04 6.79 3.44
CA SER A 331 -8.16 5.95 3.85
C SER A 331 -8.90 5.37 2.63
N PRO A 332 -9.53 4.18 2.76
CA PRO A 332 -10.33 3.61 1.67
C PRO A 332 -11.35 4.56 1.06
N PRO A 333 -12.10 5.38 1.82
CA PRO A 333 -12.99 6.39 1.23
C PRO A 333 -12.23 7.44 0.40
N LEU A 334 -11.08 7.91 0.87
CA LEU A 334 -10.26 8.87 0.11
C LEU A 334 -9.64 8.24 -1.14
N VAL A 335 -9.32 6.94 -1.13
CA VAL A 335 -8.89 6.22 -2.35
C VAL A 335 -9.98 6.25 -3.41
N VAL A 336 -11.25 6.02 -3.04
CA VAL A 336 -12.39 6.14 -3.96
C VAL A 336 -12.54 7.58 -4.46
N ALA A 337 -12.46 8.56 -3.58
CA ALA A 337 -12.55 9.98 -3.95
C ALA A 337 -11.47 10.39 -4.95
N TYR A 338 -10.22 10.00 -4.71
CA TYR A 338 -9.11 10.28 -5.62
C TYR A 338 -9.19 9.53 -6.95
N ALA A 339 -9.82 8.34 -7.00
CA ALA A 339 -10.08 7.66 -8.27
C ALA A 339 -11.09 8.42 -9.13
N ILE A 340 -12.09 9.04 -8.50
CA ILE A 340 -13.09 9.89 -9.17
C ILE A 340 -12.45 11.19 -9.64
N ALA A 341 -11.65 11.85 -8.79
CA ALA A 341 -10.93 13.06 -9.15
C ALA A 341 -9.89 12.83 -10.26
N GLY A 342 -9.15 11.74 -10.17
CA GLY A 342 -8.10 11.34 -11.15
C GLY A 342 -6.85 12.21 -11.12
N ASP A 343 -6.74 13.13 -10.18
CA ASP A 343 -5.65 14.11 -10.09
C ASP A 343 -5.31 14.43 -8.63
N LEU A 344 -4.02 14.54 -8.33
CA LEU A 344 -3.54 14.93 -7.01
C LEU A 344 -3.40 16.45 -6.83
N ASN A 345 -3.46 17.22 -7.92
CA ASN A 345 -3.43 18.69 -7.88
C ASN A 345 -4.76 19.30 -7.38
N ILE A 346 -5.81 18.49 -7.24
CA ILE A 346 -7.10 18.93 -6.72
C ILE A 346 -7.07 19.11 -5.20
N ASP A 347 -7.61 20.19 -4.69
CA ASP A 347 -7.91 20.35 -3.26
C ASP A 347 -9.30 19.77 -2.96
N LEU A 348 -9.36 18.50 -2.58
CA LEU A 348 -10.63 17.79 -2.29
C LEU A 348 -11.48 18.45 -1.20
N THR A 349 -10.93 19.39 -0.44
CA THR A 349 -11.68 20.12 0.60
C THR A 349 -12.46 21.33 0.05
N ARG A 350 -12.14 21.76 -1.17
CA ARG A 350 -12.67 23.01 -1.76
C ARG A 350 -13.12 22.87 -3.20
N ASP A 351 -12.40 22.08 -3.99
CA ASP A 351 -12.64 21.95 -5.42
C ASP A 351 -13.70 20.87 -5.69
N PRO A 352 -14.48 21.00 -6.77
CA PRO A 352 -15.41 19.96 -7.16
C PRO A 352 -14.66 18.70 -7.59
N ILE A 353 -15.13 17.54 -7.14
CA ILE A 353 -14.58 16.22 -7.50
C ILE A 353 -15.06 15.76 -8.89
N GLY A 354 -16.13 16.37 -9.38
CA GLY A 354 -16.75 16.11 -10.67
C GLY A 354 -18.06 16.85 -10.82
N GLN A 355 -18.81 16.53 -11.88
CA GLN A 355 -20.13 17.10 -12.12
C GLN A 355 -21.19 16.00 -12.12
N ASP A 356 -22.40 16.32 -11.63
CA ASP A 356 -23.54 15.42 -11.68
C ASP A 356 -24.12 15.33 -13.10
N ARG A 357 -25.20 14.54 -13.25
CA ARG A 357 -25.84 14.34 -14.56
C ARG A 357 -26.47 15.60 -15.15
N ASP A 358 -26.73 16.61 -14.32
CA ASP A 358 -27.31 17.90 -14.69
C ASP A 358 -26.22 18.97 -14.92
N GLY A 359 -24.94 18.62 -14.76
CA GLY A 359 -23.79 19.50 -14.92
C GLY A 359 -23.47 20.37 -13.71
N ASN A 360 -24.06 20.08 -12.54
CA ASN A 360 -23.73 20.80 -11.31
C ASN A 360 -22.46 20.24 -10.68
N ASP A 361 -21.64 21.11 -10.11
CA ASP A 361 -20.45 20.74 -9.39
C ASP A 361 -20.79 19.90 -8.14
N VAL A 362 -20.09 18.78 -7.97
CA VAL A 362 -20.19 17.90 -6.82
C VAL A 362 -18.89 17.95 -6.03
N PHE A 363 -19.01 18.22 -4.75
CA PHE A 363 -17.86 18.29 -3.82
C PHE A 363 -17.76 17.02 -2.99
N LEU A 364 -16.57 16.76 -2.44
CA LEU A 364 -16.35 15.60 -1.58
C LEU A 364 -17.36 15.54 -0.41
N LYS A 365 -17.65 16.67 0.21
CA LYS A 365 -18.64 16.79 1.31
C LYS A 365 -20.04 16.32 0.94
N ASP A 366 -20.42 16.39 -0.34
CA ASP A 366 -21.77 16.03 -0.81
C ASP A 366 -21.96 14.51 -0.92
N ILE A 367 -20.85 13.77 -0.98
CA ILE A 367 -20.82 12.30 -1.10
C ILE A 367 -20.15 11.60 0.09
N TRP A 368 -19.57 12.36 1.03
CA TRP A 368 -18.96 11.77 2.22
C TRP A 368 -20.03 11.20 3.16
N PRO A 369 -19.94 9.92 3.57
CA PRO A 369 -20.91 9.35 4.50
C PRO A 369 -20.71 9.91 5.91
N THR A 370 -21.79 10.09 6.65
CA THR A 370 -21.72 10.47 8.05
C THR A 370 -21.22 9.33 8.92
N THR A 371 -20.60 9.65 10.04
CA THR A 371 -20.16 8.65 11.03
C THR A 371 -21.32 7.77 11.50
N GLN A 372 -22.52 8.36 11.63
CA GLN A 372 -23.73 7.62 12.02
C GLN A 372 -24.17 6.60 10.93
N GLU A 373 -24.19 7.00 9.66
CA GLU A 373 -24.52 6.10 8.54
C GLU A 373 -23.57 4.91 8.51
N VAL A 374 -22.27 5.15 8.69
CA VAL A 374 -21.25 4.11 8.73
C VAL A 374 -21.49 3.17 9.92
N ALA A 375 -21.69 3.72 11.13
CA ALA A 375 -21.88 2.93 12.35
C ALA A 375 -23.15 2.08 12.29
N ASP A 376 -24.25 2.61 11.76
CA ASP A 376 -25.51 1.89 11.60
C ASP A 376 -25.38 0.74 10.60
N THR A 377 -24.71 0.99 9.48
CA THR A 377 -24.44 -0.05 8.47
C THR A 377 -23.53 -1.15 9.01
N VAL A 378 -22.45 -0.79 9.73
CA VAL A 378 -21.56 -1.76 10.41
C VAL A 378 -22.39 -2.63 11.37
N ARG A 379 -23.23 -2.01 12.20
CA ARG A 379 -24.07 -2.72 13.18
C ARG A 379 -25.06 -3.69 12.51
N ALA A 380 -25.63 -3.29 11.37
CA ALA A 380 -26.61 -4.08 10.64
C ALA A 380 -25.98 -5.24 9.86
N CYS A 381 -24.78 -5.03 9.29
CA CYS A 381 -24.23 -5.95 8.28
C CYS A 381 -23.02 -6.77 8.76
N VAL A 382 -22.31 -6.36 9.84
CA VAL A 382 -21.15 -7.10 10.35
C VAL A 382 -21.60 -7.99 11.51
N THR A 383 -21.82 -9.26 11.25
CA THR A 383 -22.41 -10.20 12.23
C THR A 383 -21.43 -11.31 12.63
N PRO A 384 -21.55 -11.86 13.87
CA PRO A 384 -20.73 -13.00 14.30
C PRO A 384 -20.89 -14.23 13.40
N GLU A 385 -22.06 -14.42 12.80
CA GLU A 385 -22.34 -15.55 11.91
C GLU A 385 -21.51 -15.48 10.62
N MET A 386 -21.25 -14.30 10.08
CA MET A 386 -20.37 -14.13 8.92
C MET A 386 -18.95 -14.65 9.21
N PHE A 387 -18.44 -14.32 10.39
CA PHE A 387 -17.11 -14.82 10.78
C PHE A 387 -17.12 -16.35 10.93
N ARG A 388 -18.11 -16.91 11.62
CA ARG A 388 -18.20 -18.37 11.79
C ARG A 388 -18.33 -19.09 10.46
N SER A 389 -19.21 -18.64 9.57
CA SER A 389 -19.45 -19.30 8.29
C SER A 389 -18.23 -19.21 7.35
N ARG A 390 -17.56 -18.05 7.29
CA ARG A 390 -16.41 -17.86 6.40
C ARG A 390 -15.13 -18.56 6.90
N TYR A 391 -15.04 -18.84 8.20
CA TYR A 391 -13.91 -19.57 8.77
C TYR A 391 -14.19 -21.05 9.04
N ALA A 392 -15.45 -21.51 8.89
CA ALA A 392 -15.82 -22.90 9.18
C ALA A 392 -15.07 -23.92 8.32
N ASN A 393 -14.78 -23.58 7.08
CA ASN A 393 -14.13 -24.44 6.09
C ASN A 393 -12.80 -23.86 5.57
N VAL A 394 -12.11 -23.04 6.36
CA VAL A 394 -10.89 -22.36 5.94
C VAL A 394 -9.76 -23.31 5.46
N PHE A 395 -9.79 -24.57 5.94
CA PHE A 395 -8.82 -25.60 5.55
C PHE A 395 -9.25 -26.42 4.34
N ASP A 396 -10.49 -26.29 3.86
CA ASP A 396 -11.00 -27.11 2.76
C ASP A 396 -10.44 -26.68 1.40
N GLY A 397 -10.18 -25.40 1.23
CA GLY A 397 -9.78 -24.83 -0.06
C GLY A 397 -10.89 -24.90 -1.12
N ASP A 398 -10.62 -24.39 -2.31
CA ASP A 398 -11.45 -24.52 -3.49
C ASP A 398 -11.20 -25.83 -4.26
N ASP A 399 -11.90 -26.04 -5.35
CA ASP A 399 -11.76 -27.27 -6.15
C ASP A 399 -10.39 -27.37 -6.83
N ALA A 400 -9.79 -26.24 -7.20
CA ALA A 400 -8.44 -26.21 -7.74
C ALA A 400 -7.41 -26.65 -6.69
N TRP A 401 -7.52 -26.14 -5.45
CA TRP A 401 -6.70 -26.57 -4.32
C TRP A 401 -6.87 -28.06 -4.01
N LYS A 402 -8.12 -28.55 -3.94
CA LYS A 402 -8.43 -29.97 -3.67
C LYS A 402 -7.95 -30.91 -4.77
N SER A 403 -7.83 -30.42 -5.99
CA SER A 403 -7.35 -31.21 -7.14
C SER A 403 -5.84 -31.41 -7.16
N ILE A 404 -5.07 -30.68 -6.34
CA ILE A 404 -3.61 -30.80 -6.27
C ILE A 404 -3.25 -32.18 -5.72
N LYS A 405 -2.56 -32.96 -6.55
CA LYS A 405 -2.06 -34.28 -6.13
C LYS A 405 -0.77 -34.09 -5.34
N VAL A 406 -0.78 -34.55 -4.10
CA VAL A 406 0.40 -34.60 -3.24
C VAL A 406 0.84 -36.06 -3.07
N SER A 407 2.13 -36.31 -3.28
CA SER A 407 2.69 -37.67 -3.15
C SER A 407 2.76 -38.17 -1.71
N GLY A 408 2.61 -37.28 -0.73
CA GLY A 408 2.84 -37.59 0.69
C GLY A 408 4.30 -37.98 0.97
N GLY A 409 4.70 -37.98 2.25
CA GLY A 409 6.05 -38.36 2.66
C GLY A 409 6.62 -37.41 3.72
N LEU A 410 7.80 -37.77 4.26
CA LEU A 410 8.52 -36.95 5.25
C LEU A 410 9.32 -35.80 4.60
N THR A 411 9.54 -35.88 3.30
CA THR A 411 10.33 -34.89 2.54
C THR A 411 9.55 -34.45 1.31
N TYR A 412 9.80 -33.21 0.87
CA TYR A 412 9.21 -32.70 -0.36
C TYR A 412 9.88 -33.32 -1.60
N GLY A 413 9.06 -33.71 -2.57
CA GLY A 413 9.54 -34.21 -3.87
C GLY A 413 9.87 -33.06 -4.81
N TRP A 414 11.13 -32.62 -4.81
CA TRP A 414 11.59 -31.51 -5.66
C TRP A 414 11.56 -31.88 -7.13
N ASP A 415 10.93 -31.02 -7.94
CA ASP A 415 10.99 -31.07 -9.40
C ASP A 415 12.10 -30.12 -9.89
N GLY A 416 13.18 -30.67 -10.43
CA GLY A 416 14.33 -29.90 -10.92
C GLY A 416 14.03 -29.04 -12.17
N ASP A 417 12.93 -29.34 -12.88
CA ASP A 417 12.50 -28.60 -14.08
C ASP A 417 11.52 -27.48 -13.74
N SER A 418 11.00 -27.44 -12.54
CA SER A 418 10.08 -26.39 -12.11
C SER A 418 10.74 -25.02 -12.21
N THR A 419 10.05 -24.06 -12.84
CA THR A 419 10.48 -22.65 -12.92
C THR A 419 9.85 -21.78 -11.83
N TYR A 420 9.02 -22.36 -10.94
CA TYR A 420 8.35 -21.68 -9.82
C TYR A 420 8.91 -22.08 -8.45
N VAL A 421 9.27 -23.35 -8.27
CA VAL A 421 9.75 -23.87 -6.97
C VAL A 421 11.01 -24.68 -7.21
N GLN A 422 12.11 -24.27 -6.59
CA GLN A 422 13.40 -24.92 -6.69
C GLN A 422 13.91 -25.32 -5.30
N ASN A 423 14.65 -26.44 -5.22
CA ASN A 423 15.33 -26.82 -4.00
C ASN A 423 16.37 -25.74 -3.64
N PRO A 424 16.22 -25.01 -2.50
CA PRO A 424 17.15 -23.96 -2.15
C PRO A 424 18.53 -24.53 -1.76
N PRO A 425 19.63 -23.82 -2.07
CA PRO A 425 20.99 -24.34 -1.87
C PRO A 425 21.50 -24.20 -0.42
N TYR A 426 20.66 -23.84 0.54
CA TYR A 426 21.09 -23.49 1.90
C TYR A 426 21.78 -24.62 2.65
N PHE A 427 21.48 -25.88 2.31
CA PHE A 427 22.00 -27.06 2.99
C PHE A 427 22.98 -27.85 2.11
N VAL A 428 23.33 -27.36 0.93
CA VAL A 428 24.32 -27.99 0.06
C VAL A 428 25.68 -27.86 0.74
N ASP A 429 26.38 -29.00 0.87
CA ASP A 429 27.71 -29.13 1.50
C ASP A 429 27.74 -28.67 2.98
N MET A 430 26.60 -28.58 3.64
CA MET A 430 26.54 -28.24 5.06
C MET A 430 26.93 -29.42 5.93
N GLY A 431 28.04 -29.29 6.68
CA GLY A 431 28.46 -30.27 7.69
C GLY A 431 27.57 -30.25 8.93
N ARG A 432 27.69 -31.28 9.78
CA ARG A 432 27.00 -31.30 11.08
C ARG A 432 27.57 -30.31 12.07
N GLU A 433 28.86 -30.02 11.97
CA GLU A 433 29.54 -29.03 12.80
C GLU A 433 29.76 -27.75 11.98
N PRO A 434 29.56 -26.57 12.59
CA PRO A 434 29.86 -25.31 11.93
C PRO A 434 31.34 -25.23 11.54
N ALA A 435 31.63 -24.72 10.36
CA ALA A 435 33.00 -24.43 9.98
C ALA A 435 33.61 -23.36 10.91
N PRO A 436 34.91 -23.42 11.22
CA PRO A 436 35.57 -22.38 12.01
C PRO A 436 35.50 -21.04 11.31
N LEU A 437 35.39 -19.97 12.08
CA LEU A 437 35.42 -18.59 11.55
C LEU A 437 36.79 -18.33 10.92
N SER A 438 36.78 -17.67 9.78
CA SER A 438 37.98 -17.23 9.07
C SER A 438 37.86 -15.79 8.61
N ASP A 439 38.98 -15.10 8.51
CA ASP A 439 39.00 -13.76 7.94
C ASP A 439 38.63 -13.78 6.45
N VAL A 440 37.90 -12.74 6.01
CA VAL A 440 37.69 -12.47 4.59
C VAL A 440 38.93 -11.75 4.05
N LYS A 441 39.68 -12.39 3.15
CA LYS A 441 40.92 -11.86 2.55
C LYS A 441 40.75 -11.68 1.06
N ASP A 442 41.36 -10.63 0.52
CA ASP A 442 41.42 -10.34 -0.94
C ASP A 442 40.05 -10.18 -1.62
N ALA A 443 39.00 -9.92 -0.85
CA ALA A 443 37.68 -9.69 -1.37
C ALA A 443 37.56 -8.31 -2.07
N ARG A 444 36.84 -8.28 -3.18
CA ARG A 444 36.53 -7.05 -3.90
C ARG A 444 35.12 -6.56 -3.57
N ILE A 445 34.94 -5.24 -3.62
CA ILE A 445 33.63 -4.63 -3.35
C ILE A 445 32.72 -4.89 -4.54
N LEU A 446 31.60 -5.57 -4.31
CA LEU A 446 30.55 -5.81 -5.30
C LEU A 446 29.56 -4.63 -5.39
N GLY A 447 29.24 -3.99 -4.26
CA GLY A 447 28.35 -2.84 -4.21
C GLY A 447 28.63 -1.99 -2.98
N LEU A 448 28.55 -0.67 -3.14
CA LEU A 448 28.72 0.31 -2.06
C LEU A 448 27.45 1.16 -1.96
N PHE A 449 26.66 0.89 -0.91
CA PHE A 449 25.38 1.56 -0.67
C PHE A 449 25.50 2.45 0.56
N ALA A 450 24.77 3.58 0.55
CA ALA A 450 24.66 4.46 1.71
C ALA A 450 23.61 3.95 2.70
N ASP A 451 23.29 4.79 3.67
CA ASP A 451 22.25 4.53 4.66
C ASP A 451 20.86 4.38 4.04
N SER A 452 19.92 3.87 4.83
CA SER A 452 18.50 3.70 4.47
C SER A 452 18.22 2.64 3.40
N ILE A 453 19.13 1.68 3.19
CA ILE A 453 18.86 0.48 2.40
C ILE A 453 18.03 -0.49 3.24
N THR A 454 16.88 -0.88 2.70
CA THR A 454 15.92 -1.80 3.33
C THR A 454 15.74 -3.05 2.48
N THR A 455 14.95 -3.99 2.99
CA THR A 455 14.57 -5.20 2.24
C THR A 455 13.89 -4.87 0.90
N ASP A 456 13.21 -3.73 0.77
CA ASP A 456 12.59 -3.29 -0.48
C ASP A 456 13.60 -2.91 -1.57
N HIS A 457 14.82 -2.55 -1.19
CA HIS A 457 15.93 -2.30 -2.13
C HIS A 457 16.68 -3.59 -2.49
N ILE A 458 16.72 -4.55 -1.57
CA ILE A 458 17.50 -5.79 -1.71
C ILE A 458 16.69 -6.86 -2.43
N SER A 459 15.48 -7.15 -1.92
CA SER A 459 14.62 -8.19 -2.45
C SER A 459 13.84 -7.70 -3.68
N PRO A 460 13.81 -8.46 -4.78
CA PRO A 460 13.08 -8.03 -5.96
C PRO A 460 11.56 -8.11 -5.77
N ALA A 461 10.85 -7.19 -6.40
CA ALA A 461 9.39 -7.14 -6.44
C ALA A 461 8.92 -6.69 -7.84
N GLY A 462 7.62 -6.86 -8.13
CA GLY A 462 7.01 -6.47 -9.40
C GLY A 462 7.36 -7.40 -10.56
N ASN A 463 7.17 -6.90 -11.77
CA ASN A 463 7.33 -7.67 -13.00
C ASN A 463 8.80 -7.94 -13.35
N ILE A 464 9.04 -9.11 -13.95
CA ILE A 464 10.36 -9.52 -14.44
C ILE A 464 10.55 -8.95 -15.85
N LYS A 465 11.59 -8.12 -16.04
CA LYS A 465 11.92 -7.54 -17.35
C LYS A 465 12.65 -8.56 -18.24
N VAL A 466 12.32 -8.58 -19.53
CA VAL A 466 12.90 -9.53 -20.49
C VAL A 466 14.43 -9.43 -20.57
N GLN A 467 14.97 -8.21 -20.55
CA GLN A 467 16.41 -7.96 -20.64
C GLN A 467 17.14 -8.07 -19.27
N SER A 468 16.44 -8.43 -18.20
CA SER A 468 17.08 -8.63 -16.90
C SER A 468 17.76 -10.00 -16.82
N PRO A 469 18.72 -10.20 -15.89
CA PRO A 469 19.30 -11.52 -15.62
C PRO A 469 18.24 -12.59 -15.32
N ALA A 470 17.17 -12.24 -14.59
CA ALA A 470 16.04 -13.14 -14.32
C ALA A 470 15.24 -13.47 -15.59
N GLY A 471 14.99 -12.48 -16.45
CA GLY A 471 14.32 -12.69 -17.74
C GLY A 471 15.15 -13.59 -18.67
N SER A 472 16.45 -13.38 -18.74
CA SER A 472 17.37 -14.21 -19.51
C SER A 472 17.37 -15.66 -18.99
N TYR A 473 17.37 -15.86 -17.69
CA TYR A 473 17.24 -17.18 -17.08
C TYR A 473 15.92 -17.87 -17.45
N LEU A 474 14.78 -17.19 -17.35
CA LEU A 474 13.48 -17.75 -17.72
C LEU A 474 13.41 -18.08 -19.22
N ASN A 475 13.93 -17.23 -20.09
CA ASN A 475 14.06 -17.52 -21.52
C ASN A 475 14.91 -18.78 -21.77
N SER A 476 16.01 -18.95 -21.05
CA SER A 476 16.85 -20.17 -21.16
C SER A 476 16.12 -21.45 -20.73
N LYS A 477 15.09 -21.30 -19.87
CA LYS A 477 14.17 -22.38 -19.46
C LYS A 477 12.93 -22.49 -20.35
N GLN A 478 12.92 -21.82 -21.52
CA GLN A 478 11.84 -21.83 -22.50
C GLN A 478 10.52 -21.25 -21.99
N VAL A 479 10.54 -20.38 -20.98
CA VAL A 479 9.38 -19.61 -20.51
C VAL A 479 9.24 -18.38 -21.40
N GLY A 480 8.08 -18.22 -22.05
CA GLY A 480 7.79 -17.03 -22.87
C GLY A 480 7.65 -15.75 -22.01
N ALA A 481 7.95 -14.60 -22.61
CA ALA A 481 7.90 -13.33 -21.89
C ALA A 481 6.53 -13.02 -21.27
N GLN A 482 5.44 -13.42 -21.93
CA GLN A 482 4.07 -13.31 -21.43
C GLN A 482 3.80 -14.17 -20.19
N ASP A 483 4.61 -15.23 -19.98
CA ASP A 483 4.48 -16.18 -18.88
C ASP A 483 5.50 -15.94 -17.74
N PHE A 484 6.29 -14.87 -17.83
CA PHE A 484 7.29 -14.55 -16.80
C PHE A 484 6.67 -14.32 -15.44
N ASN A 485 5.48 -13.71 -15.41
CA ASN A 485 4.81 -13.35 -14.18
C ASN A 485 5.67 -12.37 -13.34
N SER A 486 5.48 -12.32 -12.04
CA SER A 486 6.22 -11.44 -11.13
C SER A 486 7.27 -12.19 -10.32
N TYR A 487 8.23 -11.45 -9.76
CA TYR A 487 9.15 -12.00 -8.74
C TYR A 487 8.39 -12.60 -7.55
N GLY A 488 7.29 -11.97 -7.13
CA GLY A 488 6.44 -12.49 -6.06
C GLY A 488 5.84 -13.85 -6.36
N ALA A 489 5.38 -14.08 -7.60
CA ALA A 489 4.85 -15.37 -8.03
C ALA A 489 5.93 -16.47 -8.09
N ARG A 490 7.19 -16.10 -8.34
CA ARG A 490 8.32 -17.02 -8.44
C ARG A 490 9.25 -17.03 -7.22
N ARG A 491 8.79 -16.49 -6.10
CA ARG A 491 9.58 -16.37 -4.86
C ARG A 491 10.11 -17.71 -4.31
N GLY A 492 9.50 -18.81 -4.69
CA GLY A 492 9.98 -20.18 -4.38
C GLY A 492 11.12 -20.65 -5.26
N ASN A 493 11.54 -19.88 -6.25
CA ASN A 493 12.66 -20.18 -7.13
C ASN A 493 13.83 -19.22 -6.84
N HIS A 494 14.83 -19.71 -6.09
CA HIS A 494 16.00 -18.92 -5.71
C HIS A 494 16.81 -18.44 -6.92
N GLU A 495 16.82 -19.18 -8.03
CA GLU A 495 17.51 -18.80 -9.26
C GLU A 495 16.93 -17.53 -9.88
N VAL A 496 15.61 -17.37 -9.82
CA VAL A 496 14.94 -16.14 -10.25
C VAL A 496 15.20 -15.01 -9.25
N MET A 497 15.06 -15.30 -7.94
CA MET A 497 15.17 -14.29 -6.89
C MET A 497 16.58 -13.72 -6.77
N MET A 498 17.63 -14.56 -6.85
CA MET A 498 19.02 -14.10 -6.83
C MET A 498 19.32 -13.12 -7.97
N ARG A 499 18.78 -13.39 -9.15
CA ARG A 499 18.99 -12.56 -10.35
C ARG A 499 18.29 -11.20 -10.26
N GLY A 500 17.33 -11.06 -9.35
CA GLY A 500 16.64 -9.81 -9.03
C GLY A 500 17.15 -9.12 -7.76
N THR A 501 18.03 -9.73 -7.00
CA THR A 501 18.59 -9.12 -5.79
C THR A 501 19.35 -7.84 -6.14
N PHE A 502 19.06 -6.75 -5.41
CA PHE A 502 19.52 -5.38 -5.67
C PHE A 502 19.11 -4.79 -7.05
N ALA A 503 18.16 -5.39 -7.77
CA ALA A 503 17.70 -4.87 -9.06
C ALA A 503 16.65 -3.74 -8.92
N ASN A 504 16.44 -3.19 -7.73
CA ASN A 504 15.55 -2.05 -7.53
C ASN A 504 15.99 -0.87 -8.40
N ILE A 505 15.04 -0.27 -9.14
CA ILE A 505 15.31 0.78 -10.13
C ILE A 505 15.80 2.11 -9.51
N ARG A 506 15.65 2.28 -8.20
CA ARG A 506 16.04 3.49 -7.46
C ARG A 506 17.24 3.29 -6.54
N ILE A 507 17.79 2.10 -6.48
CA ILE A 507 18.99 1.85 -5.69
C ILE A 507 20.18 2.63 -6.28
N LYS A 508 20.99 3.22 -5.41
CA LYS A 508 22.17 4.00 -5.80
C LYS A 508 23.42 3.30 -5.32
N ASN A 509 24.15 2.75 -6.26
CA ASN A 509 25.48 2.19 -5.98
C ASN A 509 26.53 3.30 -6.11
N GLN A 510 27.19 3.67 -5.01
CA GLN A 510 28.20 4.75 -4.98
C GLN A 510 29.42 4.48 -5.88
N MET A 511 29.62 3.24 -6.30
CA MET A 511 30.63 2.88 -7.32
C MET A 511 30.29 3.44 -8.71
N LEU A 512 29.01 3.84 -8.94
CA LEU A 512 28.49 4.39 -10.19
C LEU A 512 27.83 5.74 -9.93
N LYS A 513 28.61 6.83 -9.92
CA LYS A 513 28.10 8.18 -9.63
C LYS A 513 27.03 8.59 -10.65
N GLY A 514 25.86 9.02 -10.15
CA GLY A 514 24.76 9.53 -10.96
C GLY A 514 23.91 8.46 -11.68
N ILE A 515 24.19 7.18 -11.47
CA ILE A 515 23.42 6.06 -12.05
C ILE A 515 22.53 5.44 -10.96
N GLU A 516 21.27 5.26 -11.27
CA GLU A 516 20.30 4.52 -10.44
C GLU A 516 20.04 3.13 -11.05
N GLY A 517 19.62 2.18 -10.21
CA GLY A 517 19.30 0.82 -10.61
C GLY A 517 20.35 -0.20 -10.19
N GLY A 518 20.05 -1.47 -10.45
CA GLY A 518 20.83 -2.63 -10.00
C GLY A 518 22.13 -2.89 -10.76
N LEU A 519 22.93 -1.86 -10.96
CA LEU A 519 24.20 -1.92 -11.70
C LEU A 519 25.40 -1.78 -10.78
N THR A 520 26.54 -2.34 -11.19
CA THR A 520 27.82 -2.19 -10.53
C THR A 520 28.98 -2.16 -11.54
N LYS A 521 30.20 -2.02 -11.01
CA LYS A 521 31.46 -2.22 -11.75
C LYS A 521 32.12 -3.52 -11.31
N LEU A 522 32.29 -4.45 -12.23
CA LEU A 522 33.10 -5.64 -12.00
C LEU A 522 34.55 -5.21 -11.71
N GLN A 523 35.12 -5.71 -10.63
CA GLN A 523 36.48 -5.41 -10.23
C GLN A 523 37.41 -6.58 -10.55
N PRO A 524 38.64 -6.32 -11.06
CA PRO A 524 39.30 -5.02 -11.25
C PRO A 524 39.05 -4.33 -12.60
N GLU A 525 38.34 -4.97 -13.53
CA GLU A 525 38.20 -4.54 -14.93
C GLU A 525 37.43 -3.21 -15.08
N GLY A 526 36.57 -2.89 -14.12
CA GLY A 526 35.77 -1.68 -14.10
C GLY A 526 34.56 -1.70 -15.07
N THR A 527 34.26 -2.85 -15.67
CA THR A 527 33.15 -3.02 -16.59
C THR A 527 31.81 -2.88 -15.86
N GLN A 528 30.92 -2.03 -16.38
CA GLN A 528 29.58 -1.84 -15.83
C GLN A 528 28.64 -2.95 -16.28
N MET A 529 27.94 -3.56 -15.33
CA MET A 529 26.98 -4.63 -15.59
C MET A 529 25.96 -4.77 -14.45
N PRO A 530 24.89 -5.57 -14.58
CA PRO A 530 24.01 -5.93 -13.48
C PRO A 530 24.78 -6.52 -12.29
N ILE A 531 24.35 -6.22 -11.08
CA ILE A 531 25.02 -6.73 -9.83
C ILE A 531 25.08 -8.26 -9.84
N TYR A 532 24.04 -8.95 -10.32
CA TYR A 532 24.03 -10.39 -10.41
C TYR A 532 25.12 -10.95 -11.34
N ASP A 533 25.34 -10.28 -12.48
CA ASP A 533 26.31 -10.76 -13.49
C ASP A 533 27.77 -10.51 -13.05
N ALA A 534 27.99 -9.49 -12.21
CA ALA A 534 29.29 -9.19 -11.61
C ALA A 534 29.68 -10.17 -10.48
#